data_4b2c7b2c5eb79216ee014ae701d6ef55
#
_entry.id   4b2c7b2c5eb79216ee014ae701d6ef55
#
_cell.length_a   1.000
_cell.length_b   1.000
_cell.length_c   1.000
_cell.angle_alpha   90.00
_cell.angle_beta   90.00
_cell.angle_gamma   90.00
#
_symmetry.space_group_name_H-M   'P 1'
#
loop_
_entity.id
_entity.type
_entity.pdbx_description
1 polymer ?
#
loop_
_entity_poly.entity_id
_entity_poly.type
_entity_poly.pdbx_seq_one_letter_code
_entity_poly.pdbx_strand_id
1 'polypeptide(L)'
;MSRIFRRVTASILTVVFTLAILLTAGNDTISQADTAVTYSPAHTASVYIPPVPGHTVRDFSVGPERWSRGHRGVDLSSRTNEAVHAAGAGIVTFAGVVVDRPLVVIDHGPSPLVPTGEHLFTIYEPIPPLVEKNQQVQRGQIIGTVLAG
;
A
#
# COMPACT_ATOMS: atom_id res chain seq x y z
N MET A 1 -5.86 24.51 -61.82
CA MET A 1 -5.42 23.84 -60.57
C MET A 1 -6.63 23.34 -59.84
N SER A 2 -7.01 22.09 -60.07
CA SER A 2 -8.22 21.47 -59.53
C SER A 2 -7.87 20.36 -58.57
N ARG A 3 -8.26 20.47 -57.32
CA ARG A 3 -8.08 19.39 -56.31
C ARG A 3 -9.34 18.53 -56.32
N ILE A 4 -9.19 17.30 -56.75
CA ILE A 4 -10.24 16.27 -56.75
C ILE A 4 -10.34 15.68 -55.34
N PHE A 5 -11.47 15.95 -54.66
CA PHE A 5 -11.83 15.25 -53.42
C PHE A 5 -12.50 13.91 -53.77
N ARG A 6 -11.83 12.81 -53.50
CA ARG A 6 -12.45 11.46 -53.56
C ARG A 6 -13.17 11.19 -52.21
N ARG A 7 -14.49 11.13 -52.28
CA ARG A 7 -15.32 10.62 -51.18
C ARG A 7 -15.32 9.10 -51.26
N VAL A 8 -14.87 8.45 -50.18
CA VAL A 8 -15.00 6.99 -49.99
C VAL A 8 -16.29 6.77 -49.21
N THR A 9 -17.27 6.17 -49.85
CA THR A 9 -18.52 5.71 -49.23
C THR A 9 -18.30 4.31 -48.68
N ALA A 10 -18.38 4.16 -47.38
CA ALA A 10 -18.37 2.86 -46.73
C ALA A 10 -19.77 2.23 -46.80
N SER A 11 -19.89 1.10 -47.49
CA SER A 11 -21.10 0.26 -47.48
C SER A 11 -21.18 -0.52 -46.19
N ILE A 12 -22.25 -0.29 -45.41
CA ILE A 12 -22.59 -1.10 -44.23
C ILE A 12 -23.41 -2.30 -44.73
N LEU A 13 -22.79 -3.49 -44.66
CA LEU A 13 -23.48 -4.76 -44.92
C LEU A 13 -24.10 -5.25 -43.62
N THR A 14 -25.42 -5.09 -43.51
CA THR A 14 -26.21 -5.61 -42.39
C THR A 14 -26.49 -7.07 -42.63
N VAL A 15 -25.83 -7.99 -41.89
CA VAL A 15 -26.19 -9.42 -41.86
C VAL A 15 -27.13 -9.64 -40.66
N VAL A 16 -28.41 -9.86 -40.97
CA VAL A 16 -29.40 -10.28 -39.98
C VAL A 16 -29.31 -11.79 -39.82
N PHE A 17 -28.78 -12.24 -38.68
CA PHE A 17 -28.77 -13.66 -38.33
C PHE A 17 -29.94 -13.91 -37.34
N THR A 18 -31.06 -14.45 -37.85
CA THR A 18 -32.16 -14.94 -37.04
C THR A 18 -31.81 -16.31 -36.51
N LEU A 19 -31.39 -16.42 -35.26
CA LEU A 19 -31.28 -17.71 -34.56
C LEU A 19 -32.44 -17.87 -33.57
N ALA A 20 -33.36 -18.71 -33.89
CA ALA A 20 -34.41 -19.15 -32.97
C ALA A 20 -33.79 -20.03 -31.90
N ILE A 21 -33.73 -19.52 -30.64
CA ILE A 21 -33.34 -20.31 -29.49
C ILE A 21 -34.59 -20.84 -28.80
N LEU A 22 -34.70 -22.15 -28.77
CA LEU A 22 -35.69 -22.95 -28.09
C LEU A 22 -35.65 -22.67 -26.57
N LEU A 23 -36.77 -22.22 -26.01
CA LEU A 23 -36.92 -21.99 -24.56
C LEU A 23 -37.02 -23.36 -23.86
N THR A 24 -35.96 -23.82 -23.23
CA THR A 24 -36.01 -24.80 -22.17
C THR A 24 -35.92 -24.08 -20.83
N ALA A 25 -37.05 -24.01 -20.12
CA ALA A 25 -37.09 -23.50 -18.76
C ALA A 25 -36.40 -24.50 -17.83
N GLY A 26 -35.11 -24.25 -17.53
CA GLY A 26 -34.42 -24.86 -16.40
C GLY A 26 -34.43 -23.85 -15.25
N ASN A 27 -35.23 -24.13 -14.21
CA ASN A 27 -35.16 -23.41 -12.95
C ASN A 27 -33.88 -23.82 -12.21
N ASP A 28 -32.76 -23.25 -12.57
CA ASP A 28 -31.61 -23.29 -11.72
C ASP A 28 -31.72 -22.14 -10.73
N THR A 29 -32.23 -22.43 -9.56
CA THR A 29 -32.12 -21.60 -8.37
C THR A 29 -30.64 -21.55 -8.04
N ILE A 30 -29.96 -20.50 -8.51
CA ILE A 30 -28.59 -20.13 -8.02
C ILE A 30 -28.81 -19.73 -6.57
N SER A 31 -28.54 -20.66 -5.66
CA SER A 31 -28.33 -20.35 -4.25
C SER A 31 -27.14 -19.43 -4.17
N GLN A 32 -27.38 -18.13 -4.03
CA GLN A 32 -26.35 -17.21 -3.57
C GLN A 32 -25.99 -17.64 -2.15
N ALA A 33 -24.97 -18.47 -2.05
CA ALA A 33 -24.25 -18.59 -0.79
C ALA A 33 -23.63 -17.23 -0.53
N ASP A 34 -24.29 -16.45 0.31
CA ASP A 34 -23.72 -15.28 0.99
C ASP A 34 -22.46 -15.79 1.71
N THR A 35 -21.34 -15.72 1.04
CA THR A 35 -20.05 -15.87 1.70
C THR A 35 -19.86 -14.60 2.50
N ALA A 36 -20.53 -14.53 3.66
CA ALA A 36 -20.18 -13.57 4.68
C ALA A 36 -18.70 -13.81 4.99
N VAL A 37 -17.85 -12.95 4.45
CA VAL A 37 -16.44 -12.90 4.84
C VAL A 37 -16.44 -12.53 6.31
N THR A 38 -16.40 -13.56 7.15
CA THR A 38 -16.28 -13.39 8.60
C THR A 38 -14.92 -12.79 8.84
N TYR A 39 -14.89 -11.49 9.06
CA TYR A 39 -13.68 -10.76 9.43
C TYR A 39 -13.29 -11.23 10.83
N SER A 40 -12.40 -12.21 10.90
CA SER A 40 -11.86 -12.67 12.17
C SER A 40 -10.93 -11.59 12.72
N PRO A 41 -11.19 -11.03 13.91
CA PRO A 41 -10.34 -10.00 14.52
C PRO A 41 -8.90 -10.47 14.82
N ALA A 42 -8.64 -11.77 14.72
CA ALA A 42 -7.31 -12.36 14.90
C ALA A 42 -6.30 -12.00 13.78
N HIS A 43 -6.76 -11.49 12.62
CA HIS A 43 -5.86 -11.14 11.52
C HIS A 43 -5.29 -9.71 11.57
N THR A 44 -5.80 -8.84 12.43
CA THR A 44 -5.32 -7.45 12.52
C THR A 44 -3.90 -7.37 13.08
N ALA A 45 -3.51 -8.28 13.96
CA ALA A 45 -2.16 -8.33 14.54
C ALA A 45 -1.07 -8.78 13.53
N SER A 46 -1.44 -9.36 12.38
CA SER A 46 -0.48 -9.90 11.41
C SER A 46 -0.22 -8.98 10.21
N VAL A 47 -0.90 -7.83 10.12
CA VAL A 47 -0.74 -6.91 8.98
C VAL A 47 0.61 -6.18 9.04
N TYR A 48 1.07 -5.86 10.25
CA TYR A 48 2.33 -5.18 10.48
C TYR A 48 3.26 -6.03 11.35
N ILE A 49 4.58 -5.91 11.11
CA ILE A 49 5.64 -6.56 11.87
C ILE A 49 6.61 -5.50 12.40
N PRO A 50 7.34 -5.76 13.49
CA PRO A 50 8.44 -4.92 13.91
C PRO A 50 9.50 -4.83 12.79
N PRO A 51 10.04 -3.62 12.54
CA PRO A 51 11.03 -3.41 11.48
C PRO A 51 12.40 -4.04 11.80
N VAL A 52 12.69 -4.23 13.07
CA VAL A 52 13.89 -4.92 13.60
C VAL A 52 13.46 -5.86 14.72
N PRO A 53 14.23 -6.93 15.03
CA PRO A 53 13.88 -7.90 16.08
C PRO A 53 14.05 -7.35 17.51
N GLY A 54 14.43 -6.08 17.66
CA GLY A 54 14.65 -5.44 18.95
C GLY A 54 13.39 -5.12 19.74
N HIS A 55 13.57 -4.76 21.00
CA HIS A 55 12.50 -4.31 21.88
C HIS A 55 12.48 -2.78 21.96
N THR A 56 11.35 -2.22 22.39
CA THR A 56 11.20 -0.77 22.61
C THR A 56 12.11 -0.32 23.75
N VAL A 57 12.98 0.64 23.47
CA VAL A 57 13.87 1.27 24.46
C VAL A 57 13.41 2.68 24.84
N ARG A 58 12.56 3.29 23.98
CA ARG A 58 11.90 4.57 24.27
C ARG A 58 10.51 4.58 23.65
N ASP A 59 9.53 4.85 24.49
CA ASP A 59 8.12 4.86 24.09
C ASP A 59 7.71 6.18 23.44
N PHE A 60 6.57 6.13 22.74
CA PHE A 60 5.86 7.30 22.29
C PHE A 60 5.44 8.16 23.48
N SER A 61 5.67 9.46 23.40
CA SER A 61 5.21 10.43 24.40
C SER A 61 4.95 11.78 23.75
N VAL A 62 3.82 12.40 24.11
CA VAL A 62 3.48 13.76 23.68
C VAL A 62 3.07 14.58 24.90
N GLY A 63 3.48 15.85 24.92
CA GLY A 63 3.00 16.78 25.93
C GLY A 63 1.56 17.25 25.65
N PRO A 64 1.00 18.07 26.55
CA PRO A 64 -0.40 18.48 26.49
C PRO A 64 -0.72 19.37 25.28
N GLU A 65 0.28 20.03 24.71
CA GLU A 65 0.10 20.94 23.58
C GLU A 65 0.75 20.36 22.30
N ARG A 66 0.22 20.76 21.14
CA ARG A 66 0.72 20.32 19.83
C ARG A 66 2.23 20.50 19.64
N TRP A 67 2.80 21.55 20.23
CA TRP A 67 4.22 21.90 20.11
C TRP A 67 5.05 21.54 21.34
N SER A 68 4.46 20.87 22.31
CA SER A 68 5.18 20.38 23.47
C SER A 68 6.32 19.44 23.08
N ARG A 69 7.37 19.43 23.89
CA ARG A 69 8.41 18.41 23.78
C ARG A 69 7.81 17.03 23.96
N GLY A 70 8.27 16.07 23.15
CA GLY A 70 7.79 14.70 23.19
C GLY A 70 8.58 13.82 22.22
N HIS A 71 8.23 12.55 22.20
CA HIS A 71 8.75 11.56 21.27
C HIS A 71 7.58 11.04 20.43
N ARG A 72 7.52 11.42 19.14
CA ARG A 72 6.42 11.07 18.21
C ARG A 72 6.70 9.78 17.45
N GLY A 73 7.39 8.85 18.06
CA GLY A 73 7.75 7.55 17.54
C GLY A 73 8.06 6.59 18.67
N VAL A 74 8.65 5.47 18.32
CA VAL A 74 9.23 4.52 19.26
C VAL A 74 10.67 4.24 18.86
N ASP A 75 11.59 4.19 19.82
CA ASP A 75 12.95 3.76 19.56
C ASP A 75 13.07 2.27 19.86
N LEU A 76 13.61 1.52 18.91
CA LEU A 76 13.84 0.09 19.03
C LEU A 76 15.32 -0.21 19.20
N SER A 77 15.64 -1.12 20.12
CA SER A 77 17.01 -1.62 20.23
C SER A 77 17.41 -2.36 18.96
N SER A 78 18.62 -2.09 18.48
CA SER A 78 19.13 -2.67 17.24
C SER A 78 20.65 -2.69 17.23
N ARG A 79 21.23 -3.41 16.28
CA ARG A 79 22.67 -3.46 16.06
C ARG A 79 23.04 -2.64 14.84
N THR A 80 24.20 -2.03 14.83
CA THR A 80 24.76 -1.40 13.63
C THR A 80 24.77 -2.39 12.47
N ASN A 81 24.37 -1.93 11.29
CA ASN A 81 24.22 -2.69 10.05
C ASN A 81 23.14 -3.79 10.11
N GLU A 82 22.29 -3.83 11.14
CA GLU A 82 21.13 -4.72 11.17
C GLU A 82 20.15 -4.33 10.05
N ALA A 83 19.59 -5.34 9.38
CA ALA A 83 18.61 -5.10 8.34
C ALA A 83 17.31 -4.51 8.93
N VAL A 84 16.80 -3.47 8.29
CA VAL A 84 15.51 -2.87 8.63
C VAL A 84 14.48 -3.29 7.61
N HIS A 85 13.37 -3.81 8.09
CA HIS A 85 12.30 -4.37 7.28
C HIS A 85 11.10 -3.43 7.22
N ALA A 86 10.40 -3.39 6.08
CA ALA A 86 9.11 -2.72 5.98
C ALA A 86 8.10 -3.38 6.92
N ALA A 87 7.50 -2.61 7.81
CA ALA A 87 6.51 -3.11 8.76
C ALA A 87 5.27 -3.68 8.07
N GLY A 88 4.88 -3.10 6.95
CA GLY A 88 3.77 -3.53 6.09
C GLY A 88 4.08 -3.35 4.61
N ALA A 89 3.24 -3.91 3.74
CA ALA A 89 3.28 -3.62 2.32
C ALA A 89 2.87 -2.16 2.05
N GLY A 90 3.42 -1.53 1.01
CA GLY A 90 3.09 -0.15 0.66
C GLY A 90 3.93 0.40 -0.48
N ILE A 91 3.89 1.72 -0.62
CA ILE A 91 4.65 2.47 -1.62
C ILE A 91 5.62 3.40 -0.89
N VAL A 92 6.88 3.40 -1.27
CA VAL A 92 7.88 4.33 -0.75
C VAL A 92 7.57 5.73 -1.27
N THR A 93 7.19 6.63 -0.38
CA THR A 93 6.90 8.03 -0.73
C THR A 93 8.12 8.93 -0.59
N PHE A 94 9.07 8.52 0.25
CA PHE A 94 10.37 9.18 0.40
C PHE A 94 11.47 8.17 0.75
N ALA A 95 12.64 8.33 0.14
CA ALA A 95 13.87 7.63 0.47
C ALA A 95 15.03 8.59 0.23
N GLY A 96 15.77 8.98 1.29
CA GLY A 96 16.82 9.98 1.17
C GLY A 96 17.23 10.55 2.51
N VAL A 97 17.93 11.69 2.47
CA VAL A 97 18.45 12.37 3.65
C VAL A 97 17.69 13.67 3.88
N VAL A 98 17.25 13.89 5.11
CA VAL A 98 16.67 15.15 5.57
C VAL A 98 17.61 15.76 6.60
N VAL A 99 18.19 16.89 6.24
CA VAL A 99 19.27 17.58 6.99
C VAL A 99 20.52 16.67 7.10
N ASP A 100 20.57 15.81 8.09
CA ASP A 100 21.69 14.89 8.38
C ASP A 100 21.21 13.45 8.65
N ARG A 101 19.88 13.20 8.52
CA ARG A 101 19.26 11.92 8.84
C ARG A 101 18.76 11.23 7.60
N PRO A 102 19.31 10.08 7.23
CA PRO A 102 18.75 9.23 6.19
C PRO A 102 17.48 8.55 6.72
N LEU A 103 16.42 8.55 5.89
CA LEU A 103 15.14 7.97 6.28
C LEU A 103 14.37 7.42 5.08
N VAL A 104 13.44 6.53 5.38
CA VAL A 104 12.47 5.98 4.44
C VAL A 104 11.06 6.23 4.97
N VAL A 105 10.15 6.65 4.10
CA VAL A 105 8.72 6.79 4.39
C VAL A 105 7.95 5.86 3.48
N ILE A 106 7.06 5.05 4.06
CA ILE A 106 6.19 4.14 3.33
C ILE A 106 4.73 4.53 3.60
N ASP A 107 3.97 4.70 2.52
CA ASP A 107 2.52 4.84 2.51
C ASP A 107 1.89 3.45 2.39
N HIS A 108 1.14 3.05 3.39
CA HIS A 108 0.42 1.77 3.43
C HIS A 108 -1.01 1.87 2.88
N GLY A 109 -1.41 3.06 2.40
CA GLY A 109 -2.76 3.33 1.93
C GLY A 109 -3.78 3.51 3.06
N PRO A 110 -5.08 3.49 2.73
CA PRO A 110 -6.15 3.57 3.71
C PRO A 110 -6.07 2.42 4.71
N SER A 111 -6.25 2.72 5.99
CA SER A 111 -6.13 1.74 7.07
C SER A 111 -7.22 1.98 8.13
N PRO A 112 -7.76 0.90 8.74
CA PRO A 112 -8.68 1.06 9.86
C PRO A 112 -8.03 1.61 11.14
N LEU A 113 -6.70 1.73 11.15
CA LEU A 113 -5.93 2.29 12.28
C LEU A 113 -5.87 3.82 12.27
N VAL A 114 -6.35 4.46 11.21
CA VAL A 114 -6.41 5.92 11.05
C VAL A 114 -7.82 6.34 10.68
N PRO A 115 -8.21 7.62 10.82
CA PRO A 115 -9.53 8.11 10.43
C PRO A 115 -9.88 7.76 8.99
N THR A 116 -11.18 7.55 8.73
CA THR A 116 -11.68 7.17 7.39
C THR A 116 -11.20 8.15 6.32
N GLY A 117 -10.59 7.62 5.28
CA GLY A 117 -10.05 8.40 4.15
C GLY A 117 -8.61 8.86 4.34
N GLU A 118 -8.01 8.65 5.50
CA GLU A 118 -6.60 8.92 5.73
C GLU A 118 -5.73 7.70 5.41
N HIS A 119 -4.46 7.97 5.05
CA HIS A 119 -3.46 6.94 4.82
C HIS A 119 -2.61 6.72 6.06
N LEU A 120 -2.22 5.48 6.28
CA LEU A 120 -1.25 5.11 7.30
C LEU A 120 0.16 5.19 6.71
N PHE A 121 1.05 5.91 7.39
CA PHE A 121 2.45 6.01 7.02
C PHE A 121 3.34 5.41 8.11
N THR A 122 4.46 4.82 7.69
CA THR A 122 5.58 4.51 8.58
C THR A 122 6.83 5.26 8.16
N ILE A 123 7.57 5.75 9.15
CA ILE A 123 8.85 6.47 8.97
C ILE A 123 9.92 5.66 9.70
N TYR A 124 11.02 5.41 9.01
CA TYR A 124 12.17 4.68 9.53
C TYR A 124 13.39 5.58 9.51
N GLU A 125 13.94 5.85 10.68
CA GLU A 125 15.14 6.70 10.83
C GLU A 125 15.96 6.33 12.07
N PRO A 126 17.30 6.48 12.05
CA PRO A 126 18.10 6.82 10.90
C PRO A 126 18.50 5.55 10.13
N ILE A 127 18.08 5.42 8.87
CA ILE A 127 18.45 4.29 8.01
C ILE A 127 18.86 4.76 6.61
N PRO A 128 20.06 4.41 6.11
CA PRO A 128 20.39 4.54 4.70
C PRO A 128 19.42 3.70 3.85
N PRO A 129 18.70 4.31 2.89
CA PRO A 129 17.73 3.58 2.08
C PRO A 129 18.42 2.60 1.13
N LEU A 130 17.83 1.39 1.02
CA LEU A 130 18.10 0.39 -0.02
C LEU A 130 16.94 0.29 -1.02
N VAL A 131 16.02 1.24 -0.95
CA VAL A 131 14.83 1.35 -1.80
C VAL A 131 14.73 2.76 -2.36
N GLU A 132 13.94 2.92 -3.43
CA GLU A 132 13.77 4.20 -4.11
C GLU A 132 12.35 4.74 -3.95
N LYS A 133 12.18 6.05 -4.13
CA LYS A 133 10.85 6.67 -4.16
C LYS A 133 10.01 6.06 -5.28
N ASN A 134 8.72 5.83 -5.00
CA ASN A 134 7.71 5.15 -5.82
C ASN A 134 7.89 3.64 -5.95
N GLN A 135 8.89 3.04 -5.31
CA GLN A 135 9.02 1.59 -5.25
C GLN A 135 7.90 0.98 -4.42
N GLN A 136 7.27 -0.10 -4.91
CA GLN A 136 6.41 -0.95 -4.11
C GLN A 136 7.26 -1.86 -3.24
N VAL A 137 6.89 -1.99 -1.97
CA VAL A 137 7.54 -2.89 -1.02
C VAL A 137 6.53 -3.84 -0.39
N GLN A 138 7.00 -5.04 -0.08
CA GLN A 138 6.22 -6.03 0.64
C GLN A 138 6.51 -5.95 2.14
N ARG A 139 5.57 -6.40 2.96
CA ARG A 139 5.80 -6.59 4.40
C ARG A 139 7.02 -7.49 4.61
N GLY A 140 7.96 -7.06 5.46
CA GLY A 140 9.19 -7.79 5.73
C GLY A 140 10.31 -7.63 4.68
N GLN A 141 10.07 -6.86 3.63
CA GLN A 141 11.14 -6.54 2.67
C GLN A 141 12.19 -5.66 3.33
N ILE A 142 13.47 -5.93 3.08
CA ILE A 142 14.58 -5.07 3.54
C ILE A 142 14.51 -3.74 2.81
N ILE A 143 14.51 -2.64 3.58
CA ILE A 143 14.39 -1.26 3.07
C ILE A 143 15.60 -0.40 3.40
N GLY A 144 16.48 -0.88 4.27
CA GLY A 144 17.66 -0.17 4.70
C GLY A 144 18.44 -0.97 5.76
N THR A 145 19.42 -0.31 6.36
CA THR A 145 20.20 -0.87 7.48
C THR A 145 20.34 0.17 8.58
N VAL A 146 20.46 -0.30 9.81
CA VAL A 146 20.67 0.57 10.97
C VAL A 146 22.04 1.25 10.88
N LEU A 147 22.07 2.60 10.99
CA LEU A 147 23.31 3.34 11.13
C LEU A 147 23.96 3.12 12.51
N ALA A 148 25.26 3.27 12.53
CA ALA A 148 25.98 3.45 13.80
C ALA A 148 25.49 4.76 14.44
N GLY A 149 25.00 4.69 15.68
CA GLY A 149 24.63 5.82 16.50
C GLY A 149 25.84 6.40 17.25
#